data_3e129f259edd1feaa76e35bdf6854e9e
#
_entry.id   3e129f259edd1feaa76e35bdf6854e9e
#
_cell.length_a   1.000
_cell.length_b   1.000
_cell.length_c   1.000
_cell.angle_alpha   90.00
_cell.angle_beta   90.00
_cell.angle_gamma   90.00
#
_symmetry.space_group_name_H-M   'P 1'
#
loop_
_entity.id
_entity.type
_entity.pdbx_description
1 polymer ?
#
loop_
_entity_poly.entity_id
_entity_poly.type
_entity_poly.pdbx_seq_one_letter_code
_entity_poly.pdbx_strand_id
1 'polypeptide(L)'
;QTKGTKVLISCLVFDIGDQITPTQTDKSITWKEWRHKFWGWGDDEASQIAATEKYANAICDTIDKYGYDGFDLDAEPDYAQPFATEKELWVNPKVMEAFVKTMSKRIGPKSGTGRMFVVDGQPERIPAEYGNDLNYFILQAYASSSNYGLNERFAVQADHFKDHLTPAQVARKIIVCENFE
;
A
#
# COMPACT_ATOMS: atom_id res chain seq x y z
N GLN A 1 3.94 -13.47 21.69
CA GLN A 1 2.71 -12.90 21.12
C GLN A 1 1.64 -12.85 22.22
N THR A 2 1.21 -11.66 22.59
CA THR A 2 0.01 -11.49 23.41
C THR A 2 -1.18 -11.98 22.59
N LYS A 3 -1.98 -12.90 23.14
CA LYS A 3 -3.13 -13.50 22.46
C LYS A 3 -4.07 -12.40 21.96
N GLY A 4 -4.24 -12.28 20.65
CA GLY A 4 -5.21 -11.39 20.02
C GLY A 4 -4.65 -10.11 19.37
N THR A 5 -3.41 -9.69 19.66
CA THR A 5 -2.79 -8.53 19.00
C THR A 5 -2.17 -8.94 17.67
N LYS A 6 -2.51 -8.22 16.60
CA LYS A 6 -1.89 -8.36 15.28
C LYS A 6 -0.78 -7.34 15.11
N VAL A 7 0.34 -7.78 14.55
CA VAL A 7 1.50 -6.93 14.26
C VAL A 7 1.73 -6.94 12.76
N LEU A 8 1.54 -5.80 12.13
CA LEU A 8 1.76 -5.61 10.70
C LEU A 8 3.09 -4.89 10.47
N ILE A 9 3.76 -5.22 9.39
CA ILE A 9 4.82 -4.36 8.87
C ILE A 9 4.16 -3.28 8.02
N SER A 10 4.47 -2.02 8.28
CA SER A 10 3.99 -0.89 7.49
C SER A 10 5.12 -0.28 6.69
N CYS A 11 4.86 0.12 5.48
CA CYS A 11 5.74 0.99 4.73
C CYS A 11 4.95 1.86 3.74
N LEU A 12 5.39 3.09 3.60
CA LEU A 12 5.17 3.93 2.44
C LEU A 12 5.82 3.23 1.26
N VAL A 13 5.01 2.57 0.43
CA VAL A 13 5.49 1.60 -0.55
C VAL A 13 6.49 2.18 -1.52
N PHE A 14 6.52 3.46 -1.66
CA PHE A 14 7.29 4.11 -2.71
C PHE A 14 8.30 5.13 -2.21
N ASP A 15 8.34 5.37 -0.91
CA ASP A 15 9.37 6.15 -0.24
C ASP A 15 10.56 5.28 0.24
N ILE A 16 10.67 4.10 -0.33
CA ILE A 16 11.76 3.16 -0.01
C ILE A 16 13.13 3.72 -0.41
N GLY A 17 13.13 4.86 -1.10
CA GLY A 17 14.35 5.42 -1.62
C GLY A 17 15.26 6.04 -0.60
N ASP A 18 14.73 6.90 0.19
CA ASP A 18 15.59 7.77 0.99
C ASP A 18 15.71 7.35 2.46
N GLN A 19 14.76 6.59 2.99
CA GLN A 19 14.72 6.30 4.41
C GLN A 19 15.09 4.86 4.81
N ILE A 20 14.99 3.90 3.92
CA ILE A 20 15.15 2.48 4.26
C ILE A 20 16.39 1.83 3.66
N THR A 21 17.22 2.54 2.96
CA THR A 21 18.54 2.02 2.68
C THR A 21 19.43 2.24 3.90
N PRO A 22 19.62 1.22 4.76
CA PRO A 22 20.52 1.33 5.91
C PRO A 22 21.96 1.65 5.51
N THR A 23 22.19 1.79 4.22
CA THR A 23 23.48 1.91 3.58
C THR A 23 23.56 3.07 2.61
N GLN A 24 22.69 4.06 2.70
CA GLN A 24 22.92 5.31 1.99
C GLN A 24 24.11 6.10 2.59
N THR A 25 25.18 5.40 2.83
CA THR A 25 26.50 6.00 2.89
C THR A 25 26.99 6.40 1.50
N ASP A 26 26.42 5.84 0.44
CA ASP A 26 26.78 6.19 -0.93
C ASP A 26 25.74 7.15 -1.53
N LYS A 27 25.93 8.45 -1.22
CA LYS A 27 25.17 9.54 -1.82
C LYS A 27 25.43 9.74 -3.33
N SER A 28 26.25 8.88 -3.92
CA SER A 28 26.60 8.94 -5.35
C SER A 28 25.56 8.25 -6.27
N ILE A 29 24.65 7.46 -5.71
CA ILE A 29 23.64 6.71 -6.48
C ILE A 29 22.29 7.42 -6.31
N THR A 30 21.68 7.81 -7.43
CA THR A 30 20.33 8.34 -7.44
C THR A 30 19.31 7.24 -7.13
N TRP A 31 18.13 7.62 -6.64
CA TRP A 31 17.03 6.68 -6.40
C TRP A 31 16.67 5.86 -7.66
N LYS A 32 16.64 6.49 -8.84
CA LYS A 32 16.40 5.82 -10.13
C LYS A 32 17.44 4.73 -10.40
N GLU A 33 18.72 5.02 -10.19
CA GLU A 33 19.81 4.06 -10.36
C GLU A 33 19.73 2.93 -9.35
N TRP A 34 19.35 3.23 -8.10
CA TRP A 34 19.18 2.23 -7.06
C TRP A 34 18.05 1.24 -7.41
N ARG A 35 16.87 1.72 -7.79
CA ARG A 35 15.75 0.88 -8.23
C ARG A 35 16.12 0.00 -9.42
N HIS A 36 16.79 0.57 -10.40
CA HIS A 36 17.27 -0.18 -11.56
C HIS A 36 18.24 -1.30 -11.14
N LYS A 37 19.22 -0.98 -10.30
CA LYS A 37 20.26 -1.91 -9.86
C LYS A 37 19.73 -3.06 -9.01
N PHE A 38 18.84 -2.79 -8.05
CA PHE A 38 18.41 -3.80 -7.06
C PHE A 38 17.10 -4.47 -7.42
N TRP A 39 16.18 -3.75 -8.07
CA TRP A 39 14.87 -4.26 -8.41
C TRP A 39 14.71 -4.59 -9.90
N GLY A 40 15.57 -4.07 -10.76
CA GLY A 40 15.45 -4.20 -12.21
C GLY A 40 14.40 -3.26 -12.81
N TRP A 41 14.11 -2.16 -12.12
CA TRP A 41 13.15 -1.16 -12.57
C TRP A 41 13.69 -0.41 -13.79
N GLY A 42 13.13 -0.68 -14.96
CA GLY A 42 13.47 -0.01 -16.20
C GLY A 42 12.50 1.12 -16.57
N ASP A 43 12.66 1.64 -17.78
CA ASP A 43 11.81 2.71 -18.32
C ASP A 43 10.55 2.14 -19.02
N ASP A 44 10.46 0.83 -19.24
CA ASP A 44 9.32 0.15 -19.85
C ASP A 44 8.38 -0.49 -18.81
N GLU A 45 7.09 -0.58 -19.16
CA GLU A 45 6.05 -1.13 -18.31
C GLU A 45 6.34 -2.57 -17.85
N ALA A 46 6.90 -3.40 -18.73
CA ALA A 46 7.13 -4.81 -18.40
C ALA A 46 8.20 -4.96 -17.30
N SER A 47 9.28 -4.19 -17.39
CA SER A 47 10.33 -4.18 -16.36
C SER A 47 9.82 -3.61 -15.04
N GLN A 48 8.95 -2.60 -15.09
CA GLN A 48 8.32 -2.01 -13.89
C GLN A 48 7.40 -3.02 -13.19
N ILE A 49 6.58 -3.74 -13.96
CA ILE A 49 5.74 -4.83 -13.43
C ILE A 49 6.61 -5.90 -12.79
N ALA A 50 7.62 -6.39 -13.48
CA ALA A 50 8.51 -7.44 -12.97
C ALA A 50 9.24 -7.01 -11.67
N ALA A 51 9.72 -5.77 -11.64
CA ALA A 51 10.35 -5.20 -10.43
C ALA A 51 9.36 -5.09 -9.27
N THR A 52 8.12 -4.70 -9.56
CA THR A 52 7.05 -4.59 -8.56
C THR A 52 6.67 -5.96 -7.99
N GLU A 53 6.55 -6.98 -8.83
CA GLU A 53 6.29 -8.36 -8.39
C GLU A 53 7.42 -8.89 -7.51
N LYS A 54 8.66 -8.63 -7.88
CA LYS A 54 9.84 -8.97 -7.08
C LYS A 54 9.80 -8.29 -5.71
N TYR A 55 9.47 -7.01 -5.67
CA TYR A 55 9.34 -6.24 -4.45
C TYR A 55 8.21 -6.77 -3.54
N ALA A 56 7.02 -6.99 -4.08
CA ALA A 56 5.88 -7.53 -3.34
C ALA A 56 6.20 -8.91 -2.73
N ASN A 57 6.91 -9.76 -3.47
CA ASN A 57 7.37 -11.05 -2.95
C ASN A 57 8.38 -10.89 -1.81
N ALA A 58 9.31 -9.94 -1.91
CA ALA A 58 10.29 -9.68 -0.85
C ALA A 58 9.63 -9.18 0.45
N ILE A 59 8.56 -8.38 0.35
CA ILE A 59 7.73 -8.00 1.50
C ILE A 59 7.13 -9.27 2.14
N CYS A 60 6.48 -10.10 1.34
CA CYS A 60 5.88 -11.33 1.84
C CYS A 60 6.92 -12.28 2.47
N ASP A 61 8.12 -12.40 1.88
CA ASP A 61 9.21 -13.18 2.45
C ASP A 61 9.68 -12.61 3.80
N THR A 62 9.67 -11.30 3.94
CA THR A 62 9.96 -10.62 5.21
C THR A 62 8.90 -10.92 6.27
N ILE A 63 7.62 -10.88 5.88
CA ILE A 63 6.49 -11.26 6.75
C ILE A 63 6.66 -12.71 7.23
N ASP A 64 6.98 -13.61 6.30
CA ASP A 64 7.20 -15.04 6.62
C ASP A 64 8.39 -15.23 7.57
N LYS A 65 9.50 -14.59 7.26
CA LYS A 65 10.76 -14.71 8.00
C LYS A 65 10.64 -14.25 9.45
N TYR A 66 9.95 -13.14 9.68
CA TYR A 66 9.84 -12.53 11.00
C TYR A 66 8.54 -12.85 11.73
N GLY A 67 7.60 -13.54 11.08
CA GLY A 67 6.35 -13.95 11.67
C GLY A 67 5.36 -12.79 11.90
N TYR A 68 5.39 -11.77 11.07
CA TYR A 68 4.39 -10.71 11.10
C TYR A 68 3.01 -11.23 10.71
N ASP A 69 1.97 -10.57 11.20
CA ASP A 69 0.58 -10.92 10.93
C ASP A 69 0.06 -10.34 9.60
N GLY A 70 0.87 -9.58 8.88
CA GLY A 70 0.52 -9.03 7.59
C GLY A 70 1.26 -7.75 7.22
N PHE A 71 0.69 -7.02 6.28
CA PHE A 71 1.24 -5.81 5.70
C PHE A 71 0.22 -4.67 5.72
N ASP A 72 0.70 -3.50 6.01
CA ASP A 72 0.00 -2.23 5.91
C ASP A 72 0.68 -1.38 4.84
N LEU A 73 -0.07 -1.10 3.77
CA LEU A 73 0.34 -0.23 2.68
C LEU A 73 -0.06 1.20 3.02
N ASP A 74 0.88 2.01 3.40
CA ASP A 74 0.69 3.45 3.57
C ASP A 74 0.68 4.13 2.20
N ALA A 75 -0.52 4.42 1.70
CA ALA A 75 -0.80 4.86 0.34
C ALA A 75 -1.10 6.35 0.30
N GLU A 76 -0.08 7.19 0.14
CA GLU A 76 -0.20 8.64 0.15
C GLU A 76 0.35 9.34 -1.12
N PRO A 77 -0.09 8.95 -2.34
CA PRO A 77 0.51 9.48 -3.57
C PRO A 77 0.32 10.98 -3.78
N ASP A 78 -0.73 11.57 -3.18
CA ASP A 78 -0.99 13.01 -3.32
C ASP A 78 -0.16 13.85 -2.35
N TYR A 79 0.36 13.26 -1.29
CA TYR A 79 1.18 13.90 -0.27
C TYR A 79 2.68 13.66 -0.46
N ALA A 80 3.06 12.65 -1.25
CA ALA A 80 4.44 12.38 -1.62
C ALA A 80 4.99 13.53 -2.47
N GLN A 81 5.44 14.58 -1.84
CA GLN A 81 6.10 15.74 -2.42
C GLN A 81 7.60 15.65 -2.15
N PRO A 82 8.42 16.04 -3.04
CA PRO A 82 8.43 16.34 -4.48
C PRO A 82 9.11 15.27 -5.32
N PHE A 83 9.09 14.03 -4.88
CA PHE A 83 9.82 12.91 -5.50
C PHE A 83 9.01 12.38 -6.70
N ALA A 84 9.16 13.07 -7.83
CA ALA A 84 8.39 12.83 -9.07
C ALA A 84 8.45 11.40 -9.61
N THR A 85 9.43 10.61 -9.17
CA THR A 85 9.57 9.21 -9.56
C THR A 85 8.58 8.27 -8.88
N GLU A 86 7.99 8.66 -7.77
CA GLU A 86 7.03 7.85 -7.03
C GLU A 86 5.64 7.92 -7.63
N LYS A 87 5.29 9.05 -8.24
CA LYS A 87 4.04 9.17 -9.00
C LYS A 87 3.94 8.13 -10.12
N GLU A 88 5.03 7.71 -10.71
CA GLU A 88 5.02 6.72 -11.79
C GLU A 88 4.42 5.38 -11.35
N LEU A 89 4.68 4.93 -10.12
CA LEU A 89 4.14 3.69 -9.58
C LEU A 89 2.65 3.76 -9.32
N TRP A 90 2.18 4.90 -8.81
CA TRP A 90 0.76 5.14 -8.54
C TRP A 90 -0.03 5.57 -9.77
N VAL A 91 0.66 6.11 -10.78
CA VAL A 91 0.06 6.58 -12.03
C VAL A 91 -0.12 5.42 -13.02
N ASN A 92 0.71 4.37 -12.94
CA ASN A 92 0.51 3.20 -13.79
C ASN A 92 -0.38 2.16 -13.09
N PRO A 93 -1.67 2.05 -13.46
CA PRO A 93 -2.61 1.13 -12.81
C PRO A 93 -2.17 -0.34 -12.93
N LYS A 94 -1.44 -0.73 -13.98
CA LYS A 94 -0.96 -2.10 -14.14
C LYS A 94 0.17 -2.45 -13.18
N VAL A 95 0.97 -1.46 -12.80
CA VAL A 95 2.03 -1.65 -11.78
C VAL A 95 1.38 -1.84 -10.41
N MET A 96 0.40 -1.01 -10.06
CA MET A 96 -0.36 -1.18 -8.83
C MET A 96 -1.14 -2.50 -8.81
N GLU A 97 -1.77 -2.86 -9.93
CA GLU A 97 -2.41 -4.17 -10.09
C GLU A 97 -1.43 -5.31 -9.82
N ALA A 98 -0.25 -5.29 -10.42
CA ALA A 98 0.77 -6.31 -10.22
C ALA A 98 1.20 -6.42 -8.75
N PHE A 99 1.35 -5.29 -8.06
CA PHE A 99 1.64 -5.25 -6.63
C PHE A 99 0.54 -5.95 -5.82
N VAL A 100 -0.69 -5.46 -5.92
CA VAL A 100 -1.82 -5.98 -5.14
C VAL A 100 -2.07 -7.45 -5.44
N LYS A 101 -2.07 -7.84 -6.72
CA LYS A 101 -2.26 -9.21 -7.16
C LYS A 101 -1.18 -10.16 -6.61
N THR A 102 0.06 -9.71 -6.53
CA THR A 102 1.16 -10.52 -5.99
C THR A 102 1.05 -10.65 -4.48
N MET A 103 0.77 -9.56 -3.76
CA MET A 103 0.54 -9.59 -2.33
C MET A 103 -0.64 -10.50 -1.97
N SER A 104 -1.77 -10.38 -2.67
CA SER A 104 -3.01 -11.10 -2.40
C SER A 104 -2.92 -12.63 -2.54
N LYS A 105 -1.90 -13.13 -3.23
CA LYS A 105 -1.62 -14.57 -3.27
C LYS A 105 -1.12 -15.11 -1.92
N ARG A 106 -0.54 -14.26 -1.08
CA ARG A 106 0.17 -14.65 0.15
C ARG A 106 -0.42 -14.05 1.42
N ILE A 107 -1.08 -12.90 1.32
CA ILE A 107 -1.72 -12.19 2.45
C ILE A 107 -3.10 -11.67 2.04
N GLY A 108 -3.90 -11.22 3.01
CA GLY A 108 -5.26 -10.76 2.77
C GLY A 108 -6.31 -11.88 2.85
N PRO A 109 -7.60 -11.51 2.77
CA PRO A 109 -8.71 -12.44 3.04
C PRO A 109 -8.76 -13.66 2.12
N LYS A 110 -8.33 -13.49 0.86
CA LYS A 110 -8.39 -14.57 -0.14
C LYS A 110 -7.19 -15.51 -0.10
N SER A 111 -6.10 -15.15 0.57
CA SER A 111 -4.87 -15.95 0.61
C SER A 111 -5.02 -17.25 1.41
N GLY A 112 -5.99 -17.32 2.33
CA GLY A 112 -6.17 -18.44 3.25
C GLY A 112 -5.10 -18.54 4.36
N THR A 113 -4.14 -17.62 4.43
CA THR A 113 -3.03 -17.66 5.41
C THR A 113 -3.40 -17.07 6.77
N GLY A 114 -4.52 -16.36 6.87
CA GLY A 114 -4.90 -15.60 8.06
C GLY A 114 -4.09 -14.32 8.28
N ARG A 115 -3.18 -13.99 7.35
CA ARG A 115 -2.41 -12.74 7.35
C ARG A 115 -3.23 -11.62 6.75
N MET A 116 -3.00 -10.42 7.25
CA MET A 116 -3.78 -9.25 6.86
C MET A 116 -3.07 -8.48 5.74
N PHE A 117 -3.88 -7.92 4.84
CA PHE A 117 -3.47 -6.91 3.89
C PHE A 117 -4.35 -5.69 4.12
N VAL A 118 -3.74 -4.60 4.53
CA VAL A 118 -4.40 -3.35 4.91
C VAL A 118 -3.85 -2.23 4.03
N VAL A 119 -4.67 -1.24 3.73
CA VAL A 119 -4.26 -0.02 3.04
C VAL A 119 -4.64 1.17 3.90
N ASP A 120 -3.65 1.98 4.23
CA ASP A 120 -3.76 3.24 4.95
C ASP A 120 -3.63 4.44 3.99
N GLY A 121 -4.24 5.56 4.30
CA GLY A 121 -4.14 6.81 3.54
C GLY A 121 -5.21 6.98 2.47
N GLN A 122 -4.91 6.58 1.24
CA GLN A 122 -5.78 6.75 0.06
C GLN A 122 -6.16 5.39 -0.58
N PRO A 123 -7.04 4.58 0.04
CA PRO A 123 -7.42 3.27 -0.49
C PRO A 123 -8.04 3.31 -1.89
N GLU A 124 -8.62 4.44 -2.30
CA GLU A 124 -9.14 4.67 -3.65
C GLU A 124 -8.08 4.67 -4.75
N ARG A 125 -6.80 4.58 -4.38
CA ARG A 125 -5.70 4.41 -5.34
C ARG A 125 -5.44 2.95 -5.69
N ILE A 126 -6.03 2.02 -4.94
CA ILE A 126 -6.00 0.59 -5.27
C ILE A 126 -7.04 0.30 -6.34
N PRO A 127 -6.74 -0.50 -7.37
CA PRO A 127 -7.74 -0.86 -8.37
C PRO A 127 -8.97 -1.50 -7.71
N ALA A 128 -10.17 -1.03 -8.07
CA ALA A 128 -11.41 -1.31 -7.35
C ALA A 128 -11.76 -2.80 -7.26
N GLU A 129 -11.39 -3.60 -8.27
CA GLU A 129 -11.59 -5.04 -8.31
C GLU A 129 -10.87 -5.80 -7.19
N TYR A 130 -9.83 -5.19 -6.60
CA TYR A 130 -9.09 -5.77 -5.48
C TYR A 130 -9.61 -5.38 -4.10
N GLY A 131 -10.71 -4.63 -4.01
CA GLY A 131 -11.30 -4.25 -2.72
C GLY A 131 -11.62 -5.43 -1.81
N ASN A 132 -11.94 -6.60 -2.39
CA ASN A 132 -12.16 -7.84 -1.66
C ASN A 132 -10.87 -8.58 -1.22
N ASP A 133 -9.73 -8.16 -1.74
CA ASP A 133 -8.42 -8.73 -1.38
C ASP A 133 -7.80 -8.05 -0.16
N LEU A 134 -8.37 -6.93 0.26
CA LEU A 134 -7.94 -6.14 1.40
C LEU A 134 -8.79 -6.45 2.64
N ASN A 135 -8.19 -6.48 3.81
CA ASN A 135 -8.90 -6.65 5.08
C ASN A 135 -9.56 -5.35 5.52
N TYR A 136 -8.78 -4.25 5.51
CA TYR A 136 -9.22 -2.95 5.99
C TYR A 136 -8.70 -1.81 5.13
N PHE A 137 -9.45 -0.70 5.17
CA PHE A 137 -9.12 0.60 4.62
C PHE A 137 -8.95 1.55 5.81
N ILE A 138 -7.76 2.01 6.08
CA ILE A 138 -7.50 2.98 7.15
C ILE A 138 -7.58 4.37 6.52
N LEU A 139 -8.51 5.17 7.00
CA LEU A 139 -8.69 6.55 6.57
C LEU A 139 -7.96 7.47 7.55
N GLN A 140 -6.92 8.12 7.10
CA GLN A 140 -6.18 9.11 7.87
C GLN A 140 -7.01 10.39 7.99
N ALA A 141 -7.78 10.52 9.06
CA ALA A 141 -8.66 11.65 9.32
C ALA A 141 -7.97 12.75 10.14
N TYR A 142 -6.66 12.87 9.98
CA TYR A 142 -5.85 13.86 10.70
C TYR A 142 -6.37 15.27 10.47
N ALA A 143 -6.50 16.05 11.54
CA ALA A 143 -6.95 17.43 11.51
C ALA A 143 -8.18 17.61 10.61
N SER A 144 -9.22 16.79 10.82
CA SER A 144 -10.45 16.84 10.02
C SER A 144 -11.00 18.26 10.02
N SER A 145 -10.51 19.05 9.06
CA SER A 145 -11.08 20.37 8.82
C SER A 145 -12.51 20.17 8.38
N SER A 146 -13.36 21.11 8.70
CA SER A 146 -14.78 21.14 8.39
C SER A 146 -15.17 20.87 6.93
N ASN A 147 -14.19 20.78 6.02
CA ASN A 147 -14.40 20.67 4.59
C ASN A 147 -14.22 19.25 4.01
N TYR A 148 -13.75 18.28 4.80
CA TYR A 148 -13.58 16.91 4.34
C TYR A 148 -13.82 15.94 5.49
N GLY A 149 -15.08 15.81 5.88
CA GLY A 149 -15.51 14.98 7.00
C GLY A 149 -15.50 13.49 6.72
N LEU A 150 -15.81 12.69 7.73
CA LEU A 150 -15.85 11.22 7.63
C LEU A 150 -16.87 10.73 6.58
N ASN A 151 -17.99 11.44 6.45
CA ASN A 151 -19.02 11.08 5.46
C ASN A 151 -18.51 11.22 4.04
N GLU A 152 -17.78 12.28 3.73
CA GLU A 152 -17.18 12.52 2.41
C GLU A 152 -16.09 11.49 2.12
N ARG A 153 -15.23 11.19 3.11
CA ARG A 153 -14.21 10.15 2.99
C ARG A 153 -14.83 8.78 2.74
N PHE A 154 -15.88 8.43 3.49
CA PHE A 154 -16.64 7.20 3.26
C PHE A 154 -17.27 7.17 1.86
N ALA A 155 -17.88 8.28 1.42
CA ALA A 155 -18.52 8.37 0.11
C ALA A 155 -17.53 8.13 -1.03
N VAL A 156 -16.30 8.65 -0.93
CA VAL A 156 -15.22 8.39 -1.88
C VAL A 156 -14.92 6.90 -1.99
N GLN A 157 -14.76 6.22 -0.87
CA GLN A 157 -14.48 4.78 -0.86
C GLN A 157 -15.67 3.97 -1.38
N ALA A 158 -16.89 4.34 -0.97
CA ALA A 158 -18.11 3.66 -1.40
C ALA A 158 -18.35 3.82 -2.91
N ASP A 159 -18.05 4.98 -3.48
CA ASP A 159 -18.15 5.21 -4.93
C ASP A 159 -17.05 4.49 -5.71
N HIS A 160 -15.81 4.54 -5.21
CA HIS A 160 -14.68 3.86 -5.86
C HIS A 160 -14.89 2.36 -5.99
N PHE A 161 -15.33 1.71 -4.92
CA PHE A 161 -15.50 0.25 -4.90
C PHE A 161 -16.92 -0.24 -5.28
N LYS A 162 -17.83 0.62 -5.72
CA LYS A 162 -19.26 0.32 -5.92
C LYS A 162 -19.59 -0.88 -6.82
N ASP A 163 -18.73 -1.14 -7.81
CA ASP A 163 -18.94 -2.25 -8.75
C ASP A 163 -18.48 -3.61 -8.17
N HIS A 164 -17.77 -3.60 -7.04
CA HIS A 164 -17.17 -4.78 -6.41
C HIS A 164 -17.59 -4.98 -4.96
N LEU A 165 -17.97 -3.91 -4.26
CA LEU A 165 -18.38 -3.92 -2.86
C LEU A 165 -19.65 -3.09 -2.66
N THR A 166 -20.57 -3.61 -1.87
CA THR A 166 -21.71 -2.80 -1.40
C THR A 166 -21.22 -1.74 -0.39
N PRO A 167 -21.95 -0.62 -0.22
CA PRO A 167 -21.61 0.37 0.80
C PRO A 167 -21.46 -0.22 2.20
N ALA A 168 -22.29 -1.22 2.55
CA ALA A 168 -22.19 -1.91 3.84
C ALA A 168 -20.91 -2.76 3.97
N GLN A 169 -20.41 -3.32 2.88
CA GLN A 169 -19.12 -4.04 2.88
C GLN A 169 -17.96 -3.07 3.01
N VAL A 170 -18.01 -1.93 2.31
CA VAL A 170 -17.01 -0.86 2.44
C VAL A 170 -16.97 -0.36 3.89
N ALA A 171 -18.13 -0.04 4.49
CA ALA A 171 -18.22 0.43 5.87
C ALA A 171 -17.57 -0.53 6.88
N ARG A 172 -17.71 -1.85 6.66
CA ARG A 172 -17.11 -2.87 7.55
C ARG A 172 -15.57 -2.97 7.41
N LYS A 173 -15.02 -2.43 6.34
CA LYS A 173 -13.58 -2.42 6.10
C LYS A 173 -12.91 -1.13 6.56
N ILE A 174 -13.67 -0.06 6.82
CA ILE A 174 -13.11 1.22 7.21
C ILE A 174 -12.67 1.23 8.68
N ILE A 175 -11.44 1.65 8.89
CA ILE A 175 -10.89 2.07 10.18
C ILE A 175 -10.56 3.56 10.04
N VAL A 176 -10.96 4.35 11.03
CA VAL A 176 -10.63 5.78 11.08
C VAL A 176 -9.41 5.96 11.96
N CYS A 177 -8.38 6.59 11.42
CA CYS A 177 -7.20 6.99 12.17
C CYS A 177 -7.25 8.49 12.41
N GLU A 178 -7.19 8.89 13.66
CA GLU A 178 -7.27 10.29 14.12
C GLU A 178 -5.95 10.68 14.79
N ASN A 179 -5.55 11.93 14.64
CA ASN A 179 -4.40 12.51 15.33
C ASN A 179 -4.86 13.24 16.58
N PHE A 180 -4.23 12.99 17.72
CA PHE A 180 -4.54 13.58 19.03
C PHE A 180 -3.51 14.64 19.45
N GLU A 181 -3.01 15.44 18.51
CA GLU A 181 -2.17 16.59 18.85
C GLU A 181 -2.96 17.75 19.44
#